data_220b39cbdc661e3aadffa9dbdbfe8999
#
_entry.id   220b39cbdc661e3aadffa9dbdbfe8999
#
_cell.length_a   1.000
_cell.length_b   1.000
_cell.length_c   1.000
_cell.angle_alpha   90.00
_cell.angle_beta   90.00
_cell.angle_gamma   90.00
#
_symmetry.space_group_name_H-M   'P 1'
#
loop_
_entity.id
_entity.type
_entity.pdbx_description
1 polymer ?
#
loop_
_entity_poly.entity_id
_entity_poly.type
_entity_poly.pdbx_seq_one_letter_code
_entity_poly.pdbx_strand_id
1 'polypeptide(L)'
;IPSKLKDKDNPKDSENTFGRVVKFKPYQMNDVIKQSNKKLFSVVSTFAGGGGSSTGYRLAGGNVLLVNEFVDEAIRTYSKNFPDTPIDTSDIREITRSGKGKDGVLEWLKSFKIKDYDILDGSPPCSTFSSVGKGEEKSDKKNVQYSDVTQDRIGYLIHEWVYLANCSLPKIAILENVPEIQTSPIF
;
A
#
# COMPACT_ATOMS: atom_id res chain seq x y z
N ILE A 1 6.25 23.43 -29.25
CA ILE A 1 6.15 24.14 -27.95
C ILE A 1 4.69 24.15 -27.59
N PRO A 2 4.21 23.34 -26.62
CA PRO A 2 2.82 23.41 -26.20
C PRO A 2 2.60 24.67 -25.36
N SER A 3 1.53 25.39 -25.75
CA SER A 3 1.03 26.58 -25.09
C SER A 3 0.71 26.33 -23.62
N LYS A 4 1.01 27.33 -22.81
CA LYS A 4 0.70 27.47 -21.39
C LYS A 4 -0.68 26.87 -21.05
N LEU A 5 -0.69 25.74 -20.33
CA LEU A 5 -1.82 25.31 -19.55
C LEU A 5 -2.12 26.43 -18.56
N LYS A 6 -3.27 27.08 -18.73
CA LYS A 6 -3.78 28.04 -17.76
C LYS A 6 -4.12 27.25 -16.49
N ASP A 7 -3.47 27.61 -15.40
CA ASP A 7 -3.77 27.17 -14.03
C ASP A 7 -5.23 27.47 -13.68
N LYS A 8 -6.17 26.62 -14.13
CA LYS A 8 -7.57 26.69 -13.72
C LYS A 8 -7.92 25.73 -12.59
N ASP A 9 -6.98 24.84 -12.23
CA ASP A 9 -7.18 23.81 -11.22
C ASP A 9 -6.15 23.91 -10.09
N ASN A 10 -5.78 25.12 -9.69
CA ASN A 10 -5.12 25.29 -8.40
C ASN A 10 -6.14 24.89 -7.32
N PRO A 11 -5.96 23.80 -6.57
CA PRO A 11 -6.89 23.45 -5.52
C PRO A 11 -6.95 24.64 -4.58
N LYS A 12 -8.10 25.31 -4.58
CA LYS A 12 -8.39 26.37 -3.62
C LYS A 12 -8.12 25.81 -2.23
N ASP A 13 -7.50 26.58 -1.39
CA ASP A 13 -7.25 26.26 0.00
C ASP A 13 -8.42 25.43 0.59
N SER A 14 -8.18 24.14 0.85
CA SER A 14 -9.21 23.30 1.44
C SER A 14 -9.18 23.50 2.95
N GLU A 15 -10.32 23.90 3.52
CA GLU A 15 -10.49 23.84 4.97
C GLU A 15 -10.49 22.39 5.41
N ASN A 16 -9.56 22.02 6.28
CA ASN A 16 -9.61 20.73 6.95
C ASN A 16 -10.68 20.78 8.06
N THR A 17 -11.07 19.63 8.59
CA THR A 17 -12.05 19.44 9.66
C THR A 17 -11.78 20.28 10.93
N PHE A 18 -10.63 20.94 11.02
CA PHE A 18 -10.21 21.77 12.15
C PHE A 18 -10.13 23.26 11.80
N GLY A 19 -10.72 23.69 10.70
CA GLY A 19 -10.79 25.12 10.29
C GLY A 19 -9.43 25.74 9.91
N ARG A 20 -8.38 24.91 9.66
CA ARG A 20 -7.09 25.41 9.18
C ARG A 20 -7.02 25.35 7.68
N VAL A 21 -6.72 26.48 7.04
CA VAL A 21 -6.39 26.53 5.62
C VAL A 21 -5.01 25.89 5.41
N VAL A 22 -4.99 24.73 4.79
CA VAL A 22 -3.74 24.05 4.44
C VAL A 22 -3.37 24.42 3.01
N LYS A 23 -2.31 25.24 2.86
CA LYS A 23 -1.74 25.52 1.54
C LYS A 23 -0.97 24.32 1.04
N PHE A 24 -1.34 23.81 -0.13
CA PHE A 24 -0.59 22.76 -0.79
C PHE A 24 0.83 23.27 -1.09
N LYS A 25 1.84 22.57 -0.57
CA LYS A 25 3.24 22.81 -0.87
C LYS A 25 3.77 21.60 -1.64
N PRO A 26 4.17 21.74 -2.90
CA PRO A 26 4.82 20.66 -3.64
C PRO A 26 6.04 20.15 -2.88
N TYR A 27 6.26 18.83 -2.89
CA TYR A 27 7.45 18.22 -2.33
C TYR A 27 8.30 17.59 -3.43
N GLN A 28 9.58 17.38 -3.12
CA GLN A 28 10.53 16.64 -3.96
C GLN A 28 11.05 15.42 -3.19
N MET A 29 11.67 14.46 -3.88
CA MET A 29 12.24 13.28 -3.25
C MET A 29 13.25 13.59 -2.15
N ASN A 30 13.99 14.67 -2.28
CA ASN A 30 14.89 15.13 -1.22
C ASN A 30 14.16 15.50 0.07
N ASP A 31 12.95 16.05 -0.02
CA ASP A 31 12.13 16.35 1.15
C ASP A 31 11.66 15.05 1.81
N VAL A 32 11.26 14.04 1.01
CA VAL A 32 10.85 12.71 1.47
C VAL A 32 11.99 12.05 2.26
N ILE A 33 13.18 12.01 1.69
CA ILE A 33 14.38 11.42 2.32
C ILE A 33 14.72 12.17 3.62
N LYS A 34 14.76 13.51 3.58
CA LYS A 34 15.05 14.34 4.76
C LYS A 34 14.08 14.09 5.90
N GLN A 35 12.79 14.01 5.61
CA GLN A 35 11.78 13.75 6.64
C GLN A 35 11.88 12.33 7.19
N SER A 36 12.08 11.33 6.32
CA SER A 36 12.22 9.92 6.72
C SER A 36 13.38 9.69 7.68
N ASN A 37 14.47 10.46 7.55
CA ASN A 37 15.62 10.38 8.44
C ASN A 37 15.30 10.74 9.91
N LYS A 38 14.16 11.34 10.19
CA LYS A 38 13.71 11.61 11.58
C LYS A 38 13.34 10.32 12.32
N LYS A 39 12.94 9.27 11.61
CA LYS A 39 12.59 7.94 12.15
C LYS A 39 11.64 8.00 13.35
N LEU A 40 10.61 8.84 13.26
CA LEU A 40 9.66 9.07 14.36
C LEU A 40 8.79 7.86 14.65
N PHE A 41 8.55 7.04 13.65
CA PHE A 41 7.81 5.78 13.71
C PHE A 41 8.29 4.86 12.58
N SER A 42 7.97 3.58 12.70
CA SER A 42 8.36 2.54 11.75
C SER A 42 7.15 1.93 11.04
N VAL A 43 7.32 1.56 9.77
CA VAL A 43 6.25 1.05 8.92
C VAL A 43 6.69 -0.23 8.21
N VAL A 44 5.82 -1.23 8.19
CA VAL A 44 5.84 -2.34 7.24
C VAL A 44 4.64 -2.14 6.32
N SER A 45 4.87 -2.10 5.01
CA SER A 45 3.81 -1.83 4.01
C SER A 45 3.66 -3.02 3.08
N THR A 46 2.43 -3.51 2.93
CA THR A 46 2.09 -4.59 2.01
C THR A 46 1.23 -4.06 0.86
N PHE A 47 1.26 -4.72 -0.28
CA PHE A 47 0.63 -4.22 -1.51
C PHE A 47 1.11 -2.80 -1.84
N ALA A 48 2.42 -2.59 -1.72
CA ALA A 48 3.04 -1.26 -1.66
C ALA A 48 2.97 -0.47 -2.97
N GLY A 49 2.66 -1.14 -4.09
CA GLY A 49 2.60 -0.53 -5.41
C GLY A 49 3.89 0.20 -5.77
N GLY A 50 3.78 1.37 -6.42
CA GLY A 50 4.93 2.22 -6.75
C GLY A 50 5.46 3.07 -5.58
N GLY A 51 4.90 2.93 -4.36
CA GLY A 51 5.37 3.61 -3.15
C GLY A 51 4.62 4.89 -2.79
N GLY A 52 3.34 5.01 -3.16
CA GLY A 52 2.51 6.18 -2.81
C GLY A 52 2.36 6.36 -1.31
N SER A 53 1.82 5.36 -0.61
CA SER A 53 1.70 5.35 0.87
C SER A 53 3.05 5.53 1.54
N SER A 54 4.08 4.82 1.05
CA SER A 54 5.45 4.94 1.56
C SER A 54 5.99 6.36 1.48
N THR A 55 5.66 7.10 0.42
CA THR A 55 6.00 8.52 0.28
C THR A 55 5.32 9.35 1.37
N GLY A 56 4.03 9.13 1.61
CA GLY A 56 3.26 9.81 2.65
C GLY A 56 3.83 9.57 4.05
N TYR A 57 4.09 8.32 4.40
CA TYR A 57 4.70 7.96 5.70
C TYR A 57 6.07 8.61 5.88
N ARG A 58 6.91 8.59 4.86
CA ARG A 58 8.23 9.22 4.90
C ARG A 58 8.16 10.73 5.07
N LEU A 59 7.24 11.41 4.36
CA LEU A 59 7.00 12.84 4.53
C LEU A 59 6.53 13.18 5.96
N ALA A 60 5.79 12.30 6.60
CA ALA A 60 5.40 12.42 7.99
C ALA A 60 6.52 12.10 9.00
N GLY A 61 7.70 11.74 8.53
CA GLY A 61 8.85 11.40 9.37
C GLY A 61 9.00 9.92 9.70
N GLY A 62 8.22 9.06 9.04
CA GLY A 62 8.28 7.61 9.23
C GLY A 62 9.45 6.94 8.51
N ASN A 63 9.90 5.83 9.06
CA ASN A 63 10.88 4.93 8.46
C ASN A 63 10.18 3.67 7.94
N VAL A 64 10.12 3.49 6.63
CA VAL A 64 9.58 2.26 6.02
C VAL A 64 10.66 1.20 6.04
N LEU A 65 10.47 0.18 6.89
CA LEU A 65 11.44 -0.88 7.16
C LEU A 65 11.42 -1.98 6.11
N LEU A 66 10.25 -2.29 5.58
CA LEU A 66 10.00 -3.38 4.65
C LEU A 66 8.75 -3.07 3.83
N VAL A 67 8.77 -3.46 2.57
CA VAL A 67 7.55 -3.56 1.77
C VAL A 67 7.41 -4.95 1.20
N ASN A 68 6.15 -5.38 1.05
CA ASN A 68 5.80 -6.57 0.28
C ASN A 68 5.01 -6.13 -0.95
N GLU A 69 5.51 -6.50 -2.12
CA GLU A 69 4.89 -6.23 -3.41
C GLU A 69 5.36 -7.28 -4.41
N PHE A 70 4.44 -7.94 -5.11
CA PHE A 70 4.80 -9.04 -6.00
C PHE A 70 4.61 -8.73 -7.50
N VAL A 71 4.03 -7.57 -7.82
CA VAL A 71 3.85 -7.13 -9.22
C VAL A 71 5.13 -6.49 -9.74
N ASP A 72 5.74 -7.07 -10.76
CA ASP A 72 7.05 -6.66 -11.29
C ASP A 72 7.15 -5.19 -11.68
N GLU A 73 6.12 -4.62 -12.30
CA GLU A 73 6.08 -3.20 -12.69
C GLU A 73 6.09 -2.28 -11.46
N ALA A 74 5.35 -2.66 -10.43
CA ALA A 74 5.29 -1.94 -9.17
C ALA A 74 6.64 -2.04 -8.43
N ILE A 75 7.22 -3.23 -8.36
CA ILE A 75 8.56 -3.46 -7.77
C ILE A 75 9.61 -2.60 -8.46
N ARG A 76 9.63 -2.59 -9.81
CA ARG A 76 10.57 -1.76 -10.58
C ARG A 76 10.41 -0.27 -10.27
N THR A 77 9.17 0.19 -10.14
CA THR A 77 8.86 1.58 -9.81
C THR A 77 9.28 1.90 -8.38
N TYR A 78 8.92 1.03 -7.43
CA TYR A 78 9.26 1.20 -6.03
C TYR A 78 10.78 1.25 -5.82
N SER A 79 11.52 0.31 -6.42
CA SER A 79 12.99 0.24 -6.30
C SER A 79 13.70 1.48 -6.83
N LYS A 80 13.14 2.14 -7.87
CA LYS A 80 13.68 3.41 -8.38
C LYS A 80 13.44 4.56 -7.40
N ASN A 81 12.26 4.58 -6.75
CA ASN A 81 11.89 5.64 -5.82
C ASN A 81 12.61 5.48 -4.47
N PHE A 82 12.79 4.24 -4.02
CA PHE A 82 13.31 3.90 -2.69
C PHE A 82 14.31 2.73 -2.76
N PRO A 83 15.50 2.94 -3.33
CA PRO A 83 16.46 1.87 -3.61
C PRO A 83 16.99 1.18 -2.33
N ASP A 84 16.96 1.87 -1.20
CA ASP A 84 17.47 1.36 0.07
C ASP A 84 16.43 0.61 0.91
N THR A 85 15.17 0.54 0.44
CA THR A 85 14.11 -0.15 1.19
C THR A 85 14.07 -1.62 0.80
N PRO A 86 14.16 -2.55 1.75
CA PRO A 86 13.95 -3.97 1.49
C PRO A 86 12.59 -4.22 0.87
N ILE A 87 12.53 -5.03 -0.18
CA ILE A 87 11.31 -5.46 -0.84
C ILE A 87 11.23 -6.98 -0.75
N ASP A 88 10.18 -7.49 -0.16
CA ASP A 88 9.78 -8.88 -0.29
C ASP A 88 8.86 -9.03 -1.50
N THR A 89 9.23 -9.87 -2.45
CA THR A 89 8.51 -10.07 -3.71
C THR A 89 7.61 -11.30 -3.69
N SER A 90 7.51 -11.99 -2.56
CA SER A 90 6.64 -13.15 -2.42
C SER A 90 5.16 -12.75 -2.38
N ASP A 91 4.31 -13.69 -2.80
CA ASP A 91 2.86 -13.53 -2.60
C ASP A 91 2.57 -13.52 -1.08
N ILE A 92 1.72 -12.61 -0.63
CA ILE A 92 1.37 -12.51 0.80
C ILE A 92 0.85 -13.84 1.37
N ARG A 93 0.25 -14.69 0.53
CA ARG A 93 -0.22 -16.04 0.90
C ARG A 93 0.91 -17.00 1.26
N GLU A 94 2.09 -16.81 0.72
CA GLU A 94 3.27 -17.61 1.08
C GLU A 94 3.72 -17.27 2.51
N ILE A 95 3.56 -16.01 2.91
CA ILE A 95 3.87 -15.55 4.27
C ILE A 95 2.84 -16.08 5.26
N THR A 96 1.54 -15.90 4.95
CA THR A 96 0.43 -16.19 5.88
C THR A 96 0.07 -17.67 5.94
N ARG A 97 0.29 -18.43 4.86
CA ARG A 97 -0.07 -19.86 4.72
C ARG A 97 1.15 -20.78 4.71
N SER A 98 2.26 -20.36 5.28
CA SER A 98 3.49 -21.15 5.35
C SER A 98 3.36 -22.51 6.07
N GLY A 99 2.19 -22.80 6.63
CA GLY A 99 1.94 -23.97 7.49
C GLY A 99 2.45 -23.81 8.93
N LYS A 100 3.12 -22.70 9.22
CA LYS A 100 3.70 -22.39 10.54
C LYS A 100 2.83 -21.44 11.37
N GLY A 101 1.66 -21.05 10.86
CA GLY A 101 0.75 -20.15 11.57
C GLY A 101 1.41 -18.81 11.92
N LYS A 102 1.20 -18.35 13.15
CA LYS A 102 1.80 -17.10 13.66
C LYS A 102 3.34 -17.11 13.58
N ASP A 103 3.97 -18.23 13.84
CA ASP A 103 5.43 -18.33 13.82
C ASP A 103 6.01 -18.08 12.44
N GLY A 104 5.31 -18.46 11.37
CA GLY A 104 5.71 -18.17 9.99
C GLY A 104 5.77 -16.67 9.70
N VAL A 105 4.78 -15.91 10.16
CA VAL A 105 4.78 -14.44 10.04
C VAL A 105 5.92 -13.81 10.84
N LEU A 106 6.16 -14.30 12.05
CA LEU A 106 7.24 -13.78 12.88
C LEU A 106 8.63 -14.15 12.32
N GLU A 107 8.80 -15.34 11.74
CA GLU A 107 10.00 -15.74 11.02
C GLU A 107 10.26 -14.87 9.79
N TRP A 108 9.19 -14.54 9.04
CA TRP A 108 9.26 -13.63 7.90
C TRP A 108 9.78 -12.24 8.33
N LEU A 109 9.20 -11.62 9.35
CA LEU A 109 9.70 -10.34 9.87
C LEU A 109 11.14 -10.44 10.35
N LYS A 110 11.48 -11.53 11.05
CA LYS A 110 12.82 -11.75 11.57
C LYS A 110 13.87 -11.93 10.46
N SER A 111 13.49 -12.48 9.30
CA SER A 111 14.39 -12.62 8.15
C SER A 111 14.87 -11.25 7.63
N PHE A 112 14.05 -10.22 7.79
CA PHE A 112 14.37 -8.82 7.52
C PHE A 112 14.90 -8.05 8.75
N LYS A 113 15.22 -8.76 9.84
CA LYS A 113 15.72 -8.20 11.12
C LYS A 113 14.72 -7.24 11.80
N ILE A 114 13.42 -7.43 11.54
CA ILE A 114 12.34 -6.67 12.17
C ILE A 114 11.83 -7.47 13.35
N LYS A 115 11.90 -6.88 14.55
CA LYS A 115 11.37 -7.46 15.77
C LYS A 115 9.98 -6.91 16.10
N ASP A 116 9.86 -5.61 15.99
CA ASP A 116 8.63 -4.85 16.21
C ASP A 116 8.58 -3.64 15.25
N TYR A 117 7.42 -3.11 15.04
CA TYR A 117 7.19 -1.93 14.22
C TYR A 117 5.86 -1.27 14.61
N ASP A 118 5.70 0.02 14.23
CA ASP A 118 4.57 0.80 14.71
C ASP A 118 3.33 0.63 13.83
N ILE A 119 3.50 0.66 12.51
CA ILE A 119 2.39 0.69 11.56
C ILE A 119 2.50 -0.48 10.57
N LEU A 120 1.43 -1.27 10.46
CA LEU A 120 1.18 -2.12 9.29
C LEU A 120 0.27 -1.37 8.33
N ASP A 121 0.75 -1.13 7.12
CA ASP A 121 -0.01 -0.53 6.03
C ASP A 121 -0.33 -1.58 4.97
N GLY A 122 -1.50 -1.47 4.32
CA GLY A 122 -1.83 -2.33 3.20
C GLY A 122 -3.02 -1.84 2.39
N SER A 123 -2.88 -1.95 1.06
CA SER A 123 -3.93 -1.63 0.08
C SER A 123 -4.18 -2.85 -0.82
N PRO A 124 -4.80 -3.92 -0.30
CA PRO A 124 -5.10 -5.09 -1.11
C PRO A 124 -6.01 -4.74 -2.28
N PRO A 125 -5.88 -5.41 -3.43
CA PRO A 125 -6.62 -5.10 -4.65
C PRO A 125 -8.13 -5.04 -4.43
N CYS A 126 -8.75 -4.01 -5.01
CA CYS A 126 -10.20 -3.75 -4.92
C CYS A 126 -10.99 -4.19 -6.16
N SER A 127 -10.36 -4.86 -7.13
CA SER A 127 -10.97 -5.17 -8.43
C SER A 127 -12.28 -5.93 -8.37
N THR A 128 -12.52 -6.67 -7.29
CA THR A 128 -13.79 -7.39 -7.05
C THR A 128 -14.91 -6.49 -6.50
N PHE A 129 -14.57 -5.29 -5.99
CA PHE A 129 -15.51 -4.42 -5.28
C PHE A 129 -15.74 -3.09 -5.99
N SER A 130 -14.81 -2.63 -6.85
CA SER A 130 -14.95 -1.32 -7.51
C SER A 130 -16.02 -1.36 -8.59
N SER A 131 -16.79 -0.26 -8.70
CA SER A 131 -17.76 -0.06 -9.78
C SER A 131 -17.12 -0.06 -11.18
N VAL A 132 -15.83 0.24 -11.26
CA VAL A 132 -15.03 0.18 -12.49
C VAL A 132 -14.86 -1.27 -12.95
N GLY A 133 -14.65 -2.22 -12.04
CA GLY A 133 -14.59 -3.66 -12.35
C GLY A 133 -15.93 -4.24 -12.81
N LYS A 134 -17.07 -3.66 -12.38
CA LYS A 134 -18.41 -4.11 -12.80
C LYS A 134 -18.81 -3.66 -14.22
N GLY A 135 -18.14 -2.65 -14.77
CA GLY A 135 -18.38 -2.14 -16.11
C GLY A 135 -17.84 -3.02 -17.26
N GLU A 136 -16.91 -3.90 -16.96
CA GLU A 136 -16.26 -4.77 -17.97
C GLU A 136 -16.96 -6.12 -18.19
N GLU A 137 -17.99 -6.45 -17.42
CA GLU A 137 -18.76 -7.70 -17.60
C GLU A 137 -19.57 -7.76 -18.92
N LYS A 138 -19.62 -6.67 -19.71
CA LYS A 138 -20.42 -6.59 -20.95
C LYS A 138 -19.64 -6.61 -22.26
N SER A 139 -18.32 -6.65 -22.25
CA SER A 139 -17.55 -6.77 -23.49
C SER A 139 -16.49 -7.87 -23.35
N ASP A 140 -16.67 -8.94 -24.10
CA ASP A 140 -15.70 -9.99 -24.42
C ASP A 140 -14.58 -10.25 -23.40
N LYS A 141 -14.77 -11.33 -22.65
CA LYS A 141 -13.83 -12.08 -21.81
C LYS A 141 -12.34 -11.94 -22.21
N LYS A 142 -11.74 -10.79 -21.97
CA LYS A 142 -10.31 -10.69 -21.76
C LYS A 142 -10.10 -10.39 -20.28
N ASN A 143 -9.90 -11.46 -19.51
CA ASN A 143 -9.46 -11.40 -18.13
C ASN A 143 -8.28 -10.43 -18.05
N VAL A 144 -8.43 -9.32 -17.33
CA VAL A 144 -7.27 -8.52 -16.93
C VAL A 144 -6.52 -9.39 -15.93
N GLN A 145 -5.52 -10.10 -16.44
CA GLN A 145 -4.61 -10.89 -15.62
C GLN A 145 -3.69 -9.95 -14.86
N TYR A 146 -3.96 -9.76 -13.57
CA TYR A 146 -2.87 -9.46 -12.65
C TYR A 146 -2.11 -10.77 -12.48
N SER A 147 -1.01 -10.94 -13.25
CA SER A 147 -0.05 -12.06 -13.15
C SER A 147 -0.68 -13.38 -12.68
N ASP A 148 -1.27 -14.15 -13.58
CA ASP A 148 -1.76 -15.54 -13.41
C ASP A 148 -2.71 -15.84 -12.23
N VAL A 149 -3.10 -14.85 -11.44
CA VAL A 149 -4.06 -14.99 -10.34
C VAL A 149 -5.46 -14.65 -10.87
N THR A 150 -6.31 -15.65 -11.03
CA THR A 150 -7.71 -15.45 -11.41
C THR A 150 -8.43 -14.51 -10.43
N GLN A 151 -9.27 -13.62 -10.93
CA GLN A 151 -10.01 -12.59 -10.15
C GLN A 151 -10.73 -13.16 -8.92
N ASP A 152 -11.19 -14.40 -8.97
CA ASP A 152 -11.89 -15.08 -7.86
C ASP A 152 -11.06 -15.23 -6.58
N ARG A 153 -9.72 -15.09 -6.67
CA ARG A 153 -8.83 -15.22 -5.52
C ARG A 153 -8.40 -13.90 -4.92
N ILE A 154 -8.64 -12.79 -5.61
CA ILE A 154 -8.17 -11.46 -5.18
C ILE A 154 -8.99 -10.95 -3.98
N GLY A 155 -10.29 -11.22 -3.94
CA GLY A 155 -11.18 -10.80 -2.85
C GLY A 155 -10.75 -11.31 -1.46
N TYR A 156 -10.03 -12.42 -1.42
CA TYR A 156 -9.57 -13.02 -0.16
C TYR A 156 -8.25 -12.45 0.38
N LEU A 157 -7.55 -11.58 -0.37
CA LEU A 157 -6.27 -11.02 0.07
C LEU A 157 -6.41 -10.11 1.29
N ILE A 158 -7.59 -9.55 1.52
CA ILE A 158 -7.92 -8.83 2.76
C ILE A 158 -7.81 -9.74 3.98
N HIS A 159 -8.29 -10.98 3.89
CA HIS A 159 -8.19 -11.93 5.00
C HIS A 159 -6.73 -12.27 5.31
N GLU A 160 -5.89 -12.37 4.27
CA GLU A 160 -4.45 -12.58 4.46
C GLU A 160 -3.82 -11.38 5.19
N TRP A 161 -4.23 -10.17 4.81
CA TRP A 161 -3.75 -8.96 5.47
C TRP A 161 -4.21 -8.87 6.93
N VAL A 162 -5.49 -9.16 7.21
CA VAL A 162 -6.02 -9.21 8.59
C VAL A 162 -5.29 -10.28 9.40
N TYR A 163 -5.03 -11.44 8.81
CA TYR A 163 -4.26 -12.50 9.46
C TYR A 163 -2.83 -12.04 9.78
N LEU A 164 -2.16 -11.39 8.83
CA LEU A 164 -0.83 -10.81 9.02
C LEU A 164 -0.83 -9.81 10.19
N ALA A 165 -1.82 -8.91 10.23
CA ALA A 165 -1.98 -7.93 11.31
C ALA A 165 -2.14 -8.59 12.68
N ASN A 166 -2.99 -9.62 12.76
CA ASN A 166 -3.23 -10.37 14.00
C ASN A 166 -2.01 -11.16 14.48
N CYS A 167 -1.15 -11.61 13.57
CA CYS A 167 0.05 -12.35 13.94
C CYS A 167 1.20 -11.44 14.34
N SER A 168 1.39 -10.33 13.61
CA SER A 168 2.53 -9.42 13.79
C SER A 168 2.32 -8.37 14.87
N LEU A 169 1.06 -8.08 15.26
CA LEU A 169 0.67 -7.17 16.33
C LEU A 169 1.32 -5.77 16.24
N PRO A 170 1.15 -5.02 15.14
CA PRO A 170 1.60 -3.65 15.05
C PRO A 170 0.84 -2.78 16.06
N LYS A 171 1.37 -1.59 16.39
CA LYS A 171 0.62 -0.64 17.22
C LYS A 171 -0.62 -0.10 16.52
N ILE A 172 -0.52 0.07 15.19
CA ILE A 172 -1.61 0.55 14.32
C ILE A 172 -1.60 -0.30 13.05
N ALA A 173 -2.78 -0.75 12.62
CA ALA A 173 -2.98 -1.40 11.34
C ALA A 173 -3.88 -0.50 10.46
N ILE A 174 -3.43 -0.14 9.27
CA ILE A 174 -4.12 0.74 8.33
C ILE A 174 -4.40 -0.03 7.05
N LEU A 175 -5.68 -0.27 6.78
CA LEU A 175 -6.16 -0.89 5.56
C LEU A 175 -6.84 0.18 4.69
N GLU A 176 -6.32 0.39 3.48
CA GLU A 176 -6.95 1.24 2.48
C GLU A 176 -7.70 0.38 1.48
N ASN A 177 -8.94 0.76 1.16
CA ASN A 177 -9.71 0.14 0.09
C ASN A 177 -10.87 1.05 -0.35
N VAL A 178 -11.63 0.64 -1.38
CA VAL A 178 -12.79 1.36 -1.87
C VAL A 178 -13.99 1.23 -0.92
N PRO A 179 -14.90 2.24 -0.85
CA PRO A 179 -16.05 2.21 0.07
C PRO A 179 -16.96 0.99 -0.11
N GLU A 180 -17.04 0.43 -1.29
CA GLU A 180 -17.87 -0.73 -1.63
C GLU A 180 -17.50 -1.99 -0.83
N ILE A 181 -16.31 -2.01 -0.26
CA ILE A 181 -15.89 -3.12 0.60
C ILE A 181 -16.80 -3.28 1.82
N GLN A 182 -17.37 -2.19 2.34
CA GLN A 182 -18.25 -2.19 3.51
C GLN A 182 -19.55 -2.96 3.27
N THR A 183 -19.97 -3.11 2.03
CA THR A 183 -21.17 -3.85 1.63
C THR A 183 -20.85 -5.25 1.13
N SER A 184 -19.60 -5.65 1.17
CA SER A 184 -19.16 -6.95 0.73
C SER A 184 -19.49 -8.03 1.75
N PRO A 185 -19.88 -9.25 1.33
CA PRO A 185 -20.08 -10.39 2.25
C PRO A 185 -18.78 -10.86 2.92
N ILE A 186 -17.64 -10.20 2.63
CA ILE A 186 -16.33 -10.48 3.25
C ILE A 186 -16.23 -9.79 4.63
N PHE A 187 -17.03 -8.78 4.86
CA PHE A 187 -17.23 -8.09 6.13
C PHE A 187 -18.66 -8.36 6.61
#